data_235968dfb434cd3d4a11d867d7d833c4
#
_entry.id   235968dfb434cd3d4a11d867d7d833c4
#
_cell.length_a   1.000
_cell.length_b   1.000
_cell.length_c   1.000
_cell.angle_alpha   90.00
_cell.angle_beta   90.00
_cell.angle_gamma   90.00
#
_symmetry.space_group_name_H-M   'P 1'
#
loop_
_entity.id
_entity.type
_entity.pdbx_description
1 polymer ?
#
loop_
_entity_poly.entity_id
_entity_poly.type
_entity_poly.pdbx_seq_one_letter_code
_entity_poly.pdbx_strand_id
1 'polypeptide(L)'
;LEGNPRVLAALVGLGFCAGLLGALTGIGGGVILTPILALHFGIPIREAIGSSLVAVITTSAASSSIHLQRHTTDIRLGMTLELATAFGAAITAYLVGYFNRSVLEGLFAAFLLFSALMILKRRGKVKEEDDPATQSNGEFVIPPYEPKRYPLGLGASLIAGGLSGLLGIGGGPIKVPVMYIFMNVPLMVATATSNFMIGVTAAASAIVYYRRGDILVEIAAPLAVGVFMGSLLGARMAPRIHARYVVYLLVVVMLYLAGHLIVHLASVGFV
;
A
#
# COMPACT_ATOMS: atom_id res chain seq x y z
N LEU A 1 21.68 -9.98 -11.46
CA LEU A 1 21.27 -10.01 -10.03
C LEU A 1 21.34 -11.42 -9.46
N GLU A 2 21.48 -12.44 -10.33
CA GLU A 2 21.44 -13.85 -9.96
C GLU A 2 22.55 -14.23 -8.97
N GLY A 3 22.17 -14.78 -7.83
CA GLY A 3 23.07 -15.47 -6.91
C GLY A 3 23.95 -14.61 -6.00
N ASN A 4 23.87 -13.28 -6.04
CA ASN A 4 24.67 -12.45 -5.12
C ASN A 4 23.99 -12.39 -3.73
N PRO A 5 24.59 -13.00 -2.67
CA PRO A 5 23.98 -13.05 -1.34
C PRO A 5 23.76 -11.66 -0.73
N ARG A 6 24.52 -10.66 -1.15
CA ARG A 6 24.35 -9.27 -0.70
C ARG A 6 23.09 -8.65 -1.27
N VAL A 7 22.77 -8.92 -2.54
CA VAL A 7 21.55 -8.44 -3.18
C VAL A 7 20.32 -9.11 -2.55
N LEU A 8 20.41 -10.43 -2.31
CA LEU A 8 19.36 -11.19 -1.65
C LEU A 8 19.06 -10.61 -0.24
N ALA A 9 20.10 -10.40 0.56
CA ALA A 9 19.96 -9.81 1.89
C ALA A 9 19.38 -8.38 1.84
N ALA A 10 19.77 -7.57 0.85
CA ALA A 10 19.25 -6.23 0.64
C ALA A 10 17.74 -6.25 0.28
N LEU A 11 17.31 -7.19 -0.59
CA LEU A 11 15.91 -7.36 -0.94
C LEU A 11 15.07 -7.82 0.24
N VAL A 12 15.56 -8.76 1.05
CA VAL A 12 14.88 -9.20 2.27
C VAL A 12 14.78 -8.05 3.28
N GLY A 13 15.87 -7.29 3.49
CA GLY A 13 15.88 -6.12 4.38
C GLY A 13 14.93 -5.02 3.91
N LEU A 14 14.94 -4.70 2.60
CA LEU A 14 14.00 -3.76 1.99
C LEU A 14 12.56 -4.22 2.17
N GLY A 15 12.29 -5.51 1.89
CA GLY A 15 10.98 -6.12 2.10
C GLY A 15 10.52 -6.00 3.54
N PHE A 16 11.41 -6.28 4.50
CA PHE A 16 11.10 -6.17 5.94
C PHE A 16 10.68 -4.74 6.32
N CYS A 17 11.46 -3.73 5.93
CA CYS A 17 11.14 -2.33 6.21
C CYS A 17 9.82 -1.91 5.54
N ALA A 18 9.65 -2.25 4.26
CA ALA A 18 8.44 -1.91 3.51
C ALA A 18 7.20 -2.62 4.06
N GLY A 19 7.32 -3.88 4.45
CA GLY A 19 6.24 -4.66 5.06
C GLY A 19 5.84 -4.11 6.43
N LEU A 20 6.82 -3.77 7.26
CA LEU A 20 6.59 -3.17 8.58
C LEU A 20 5.82 -1.85 8.45
N LEU A 21 6.31 -0.92 7.62
CA LEU A 21 5.66 0.37 7.39
C LEU A 21 4.29 0.21 6.71
N GLY A 22 4.19 -0.69 5.74
CA GLY A 22 2.95 -0.99 5.03
C GLY A 22 1.84 -1.50 5.95
N ALA A 23 2.18 -2.42 6.85
CA ALA A 23 1.24 -2.98 7.82
C ALA A 23 0.79 -1.95 8.87
N LEU A 24 1.71 -1.10 9.34
CA LEU A 24 1.43 -0.04 10.31
C LEU A 24 0.48 1.04 9.76
N THR A 25 0.57 1.33 8.46
CA THR A 25 -0.16 2.44 7.84
C THR A 25 -1.41 2.02 7.08
N GLY A 26 -1.57 0.73 6.80
CA GLY A 26 -2.64 0.24 5.94
C GLY A 26 -2.47 0.58 4.45
N ILE A 27 -1.27 1.00 4.06
CA ILE A 27 -0.98 1.49 2.71
C ILE A 27 -0.46 0.37 1.81
N GLY A 28 0.13 -0.68 2.40
CA GLY A 28 0.85 -1.72 1.69
C GLY A 28 2.29 -1.32 1.35
N GLY A 29 3.18 -2.29 1.27
CA GLY A 29 4.61 -2.04 1.01
C GLY A 29 4.91 -1.56 -0.42
N GLY A 30 4.00 -1.73 -1.38
CA GLY A 30 4.21 -1.44 -2.80
C GLY A 30 4.59 0.01 -3.12
N VAL A 31 4.05 0.96 -2.34
CA VAL A 31 4.38 2.40 -2.45
C VAL A 31 5.88 2.68 -2.28
N ILE A 32 6.53 1.89 -1.45
CA ILE A 32 7.97 2.01 -1.16
C ILE A 32 8.77 1.12 -2.10
N LEU A 33 8.31 -0.13 -2.30
CA LEU A 33 9.04 -1.14 -3.06
C LEU A 33 9.19 -0.79 -4.53
N THR A 34 8.10 -0.42 -5.20
CA THR A 34 8.13 -0.16 -6.65
C THR A 34 9.17 0.90 -7.05
N PRO A 35 9.18 2.11 -6.46
CA PRO A 35 10.17 3.11 -6.85
C PRO A 35 11.60 2.74 -6.43
N ILE A 36 11.80 2.06 -5.30
CA ILE A 36 13.15 1.63 -4.90
C ILE A 36 13.68 0.56 -5.84
N LEU A 37 12.87 -0.40 -6.25
CA LEU A 37 13.26 -1.40 -7.24
C LEU A 37 13.63 -0.76 -8.58
N ALA A 38 12.84 0.20 -9.04
CA ALA A 38 13.09 0.88 -10.30
C ALA A 38 14.34 1.79 -10.26
N LEU A 39 14.52 2.58 -9.18
CA LEU A 39 15.56 3.60 -9.10
C LEU A 39 16.90 3.05 -8.61
N HIS A 40 16.90 2.17 -7.60
CA HIS A 40 18.14 1.70 -6.98
C HIS A 40 18.62 0.35 -7.53
N PHE A 41 17.69 -0.53 -7.93
CA PHE A 41 18.04 -1.81 -8.53
C PHE A 41 18.00 -1.80 -10.07
N GLY A 42 17.61 -0.68 -10.69
CA GLY A 42 17.55 -0.52 -12.14
C GLY A 42 16.56 -1.43 -12.84
N ILE A 43 15.55 -1.94 -12.11
CA ILE A 43 14.54 -2.85 -12.64
C ILE A 43 13.55 -2.05 -13.47
N PRO A 44 13.19 -2.51 -14.69
CA PRO A 44 12.15 -1.85 -15.48
C PRO A 44 10.88 -1.65 -14.65
N ILE A 45 10.27 -0.47 -14.77
CA ILE A 45 9.15 -0.06 -13.90
C ILE A 45 7.99 -1.06 -13.88
N ARG A 46 7.70 -1.72 -15.00
CA ARG A 46 6.62 -2.72 -15.08
C ARG A 46 6.95 -3.97 -14.26
N GLU A 47 8.17 -4.44 -14.34
CA GLU A 47 8.65 -5.60 -13.58
C GLU A 47 8.76 -5.26 -12.07
N ALA A 48 9.17 -4.03 -11.75
CA ALA A 48 9.16 -3.52 -10.38
C ALA A 48 7.73 -3.48 -9.81
N ILE A 49 6.74 -3.03 -10.60
CA ILE A 49 5.32 -3.04 -10.24
C ILE A 49 4.85 -4.50 -10.03
N GLY A 50 5.08 -5.38 -11.01
CA GLY A 50 4.65 -6.78 -10.93
C GLY A 50 5.22 -7.50 -9.71
N SER A 51 6.53 -7.34 -9.45
CA SER A 51 7.20 -7.96 -8.31
C SER A 51 6.74 -7.37 -6.98
N SER A 52 6.45 -6.05 -6.93
CA SER A 52 5.92 -5.40 -5.72
C SER A 52 4.50 -5.85 -5.38
N LEU A 53 3.67 -6.20 -6.37
CA LEU A 53 2.33 -6.74 -6.12
C LEU A 53 2.36 -8.04 -5.31
N VAL A 54 3.33 -8.92 -5.54
CA VAL A 54 3.53 -10.14 -4.75
C VAL A 54 3.84 -9.78 -3.29
N ALA A 55 4.69 -8.80 -3.09
CA ALA A 55 5.01 -8.29 -1.75
C ALA A 55 3.78 -7.66 -1.07
N VAL A 56 2.93 -6.93 -1.82
CA VAL A 56 1.67 -6.36 -1.30
C VAL A 56 0.68 -7.44 -0.89
N ILE A 57 0.53 -8.51 -1.68
CA ILE A 57 -0.29 -9.67 -1.31
C ILE A 57 0.21 -10.27 0.01
N THR A 58 1.52 -10.42 0.13
CA THR A 58 2.16 -10.96 1.34
C THR A 58 1.97 -10.03 2.54
N THR A 59 2.09 -8.69 2.37
CA THR A 59 1.79 -7.71 3.42
C THR A 59 0.36 -7.89 3.91
N SER A 60 -0.58 -7.96 2.99
CA SER A 60 -2.00 -8.13 3.30
C SER A 60 -2.26 -9.43 4.06
N ALA A 61 -1.77 -10.56 3.56
CA ALA A 61 -1.95 -11.86 4.20
C ALA A 61 -1.42 -11.86 5.65
N ALA A 62 -0.19 -11.35 5.83
CA ALA A 62 0.46 -11.31 7.14
C ALA A 62 -0.23 -10.34 8.12
N SER A 63 -0.52 -9.11 7.68
CA SER A 63 -1.13 -8.09 8.56
C SER A 63 -2.61 -8.39 8.86
N SER A 64 -3.36 -8.84 7.85
CA SER A 64 -4.78 -9.16 8.04
C SER A 64 -5.00 -10.34 8.97
N SER A 65 -4.10 -11.33 9.01
CA SER A 65 -4.19 -12.43 9.97
C SER A 65 -4.21 -11.93 11.42
N ILE A 66 -3.42 -10.89 11.73
CA ILE A 66 -3.37 -10.27 13.05
C ILE A 66 -4.60 -9.39 13.32
N HIS A 67 -4.99 -8.58 12.33
CA HIS A 67 -6.14 -7.67 12.46
C HIS A 67 -7.48 -8.41 12.57
N LEU A 68 -7.63 -9.53 11.85
CA LEU A 68 -8.82 -10.40 11.96
C LEU A 68 -8.91 -11.07 13.33
N GLN A 69 -7.80 -11.60 13.87
CA GLN A 69 -7.76 -12.17 15.21
C GLN A 69 -8.13 -11.16 16.30
N ARG A 70 -7.82 -9.88 16.07
CA ARG A 70 -8.16 -8.77 16.99
C ARG A 70 -9.54 -8.17 16.76
N HIS A 71 -10.30 -8.68 15.81
CA HIS A 71 -11.62 -8.15 15.42
C HIS A 71 -11.61 -6.66 15.05
N THR A 72 -10.46 -6.14 14.57
CA THR A 72 -10.31 -4.74 14.16
C THR A 72 -10.67 -4.46 12.70
N THR A 73 -10.94 -5.51 11.92
CA THR A 73 -11.25 -5.42 10.48
C THR A 73 -12.76 -5.46 10.26
N ASP A 74 -13.30 -4.48 9.56
CA ASP A 74 -14.68 -4.52 9.06
C ASP A 74 -14.73 -5.28 7.73
N ILE A 75 -14.97 -6.59 7.83
CA ILE A 75 -15.01 -7.48 6.65
C ILE A 75 -16.14 -7.07 5.71
N ARG A 76 -17.32 -6.69 6.24
CA ARG A 76 -18.49 -6.35 5.43
C ARG A 76 -18.23 -5.10 4.58
N LEU A 77 -17.71 -4.06 5.20
CA LEU A 77 -17.31 -2.84 4.50
C LEU A 77 -16.19 -3.13 3.49
N GLY A 78 -15.15 -3.86 3.92
CA GLY A 78 -14.03 -4.24 3.07
C GLY A 78 -14.47 -4.99 1.83
N MET A 79 -15.26 -6.03 1.95
CA MET A 79 -15.77 -6.81 0.82
C MET A 79 -16.63 -5.97 -0.12
N THR A 80 -17.46 -5.08 0.42
CA THR A 80 -18.31 -4.19 -0.41
C THR A 80 -17.47 -3.25 -1.27
N LEU A 81 -16.47 -2.60 -0.69
CA LEU A 81 -15.61 -1.66 -1.40
C LEU A 81 -14.62 -2.37 -2.32
N GLU A 82 -14.19 -3.59 -1.95
CA GLU A 82 -13.17 -4.34 -2.68
C GLU A 82 -13.63 -4.80 -4.06
N LEU A 83 -14.92 -5.08 -4.26
CA LEU A 83 -15.42 -5.40 -5.58
C LEU A 83 -15.12 -4.28 -6.60
N ALA A 84 -15.38 -3.04 -6.23
CA ALA A 84 -15.06 -1.89 -7.08
C ALA A 84 -13.55 -1.71 -7.27
N THR A 85 -12.77 -1.92 -6.20
CA THR A 85 -11.30 -1.78 -6.25
C THR A 85 -10.66 -2.85 -7.13
N ALA A 86 -11.02 -4.11 -6.94
CA ALA A 86 -10.47 -5.23 -7.71
C ALA A 86 -10.80 -5.10 -9.20
N PHE A 87 -12.03 -4.66 -9.51
CA PHE A 87 -12.45 -4.40 -10.89
C PHE A 87 -11.62 -3.27 -11.53
N GLY A 88 -11.46 -2.14 -10.85
CA GLY A 88 -10.61 -1.05 -11.31
C GLY A 88 -9.15 -1.48 -11.50
N ALA A 89 -8.62 -2.26 -10.58
CA ALA A 89 -7.24 -2.75 -10.62
C ALA A 89 -6.99 -3.71 -11.79
N ALA A 90 -7.89 -4.65 -12.02
CA ALA A 90 -7.78 -5.61 -13.13
C ALA A 90 -7.80 -4.90 -14.50
N ILE A 91 -8.72 -3.95 -14.69
CA ILE A 91 -8.83 -3.18 -15.94
C ILE A 91 -7.54 -2.40 -16.19
N THR A 92 -7.06 -1.65 -15.22
CA THR A 92 -5.89 -0.78 -15.42
C THR A 92 -4.60 -1.56 -15.48
N ALA A 93 -4.46 -2.69 -14.79
CA ALA A 93 -3.36 -3.62 -14.97
C ALA A 93 -3.28 -4.15 -16.41
N TYR A 94 -4.43 -4.42 -17.02
CA TYR A 94 -4.48 -4.79 -18.44
C TYR A 94 -4.00 -3.65 -19.35
N LEU A 95 -4.39 -2.42 -19.04
CA LEU A 95 -4.04 -1.24 -19.82
C LEU A 95 -2.58 -0.80 -19.64
N VAL A 96 -1.89 -1.22 -18.59
CA VAL A 96 -0.50 -0.77 -18.31
C VAL A 96 0.47 -1.01 -19.47
N GLY A 97 0.19 -2.02 -20.30
CA GLY A 97 0.98 -2.34 -21.50
C GLY A 97 1.02 -1.24 -22.56
N TYR A 98 0.01 -0.38 -22.58
CA TYR A 98 -0.09 0.72 -23.52
C TYR A 98 0.64 2.00 -23.05
N PHE A 99 1.06 2.04 -21.78
CA PHE A 99 1.74 3.20 -21.23
C PHE A 99 3.26 3.08 -21.38
N ASN A 100 3.89 4.16 -21.81
CA ASN A 100 5.33 4.26 -21.86
C ASN A 100 5.92 4.32 -20.44
N ARG A 101 7.21 3.95 -20.30
CA ARG A 101 7.95 4.01 -19.05
C ARG A 101 7.84 5.39 -18.37
N SER A 102 8.07 6.47 -19.10
CA SER A 102 8.04 7.84 -18.58
C SER A 102 6.66 8.24 -18.05
N VAL A 103 5.58 7.77 -18.68
CA VAL A 103 4.20 8.01 -18.22
C VAL A 103 3.94 7.29 -16.89
N LEU A 104 4.38 6.04 -16.76
CA LEU A 104 4.21 5.28 -15.52
C LEU A 104 5.02 5.89 -14.37
N GLU A 105 6.26 6.26 -14.62
CA GLU A 105 7.11 6.94 -13.62
C GLU A 105 6.51 8.30 -13.21
N GLY A 106 6.00 9.08 -14.18
CA GLY A 106 5.33 10.35 -13.93
C GLY A 106 4.04 10.21 -13.12
N LEU A 107 3.20 9.25 -13.48
CA LEU A 107 1.99 8.92 -12.70
C LEU A 107 2.35 8.48 -11.28
N PHE A 108 3.43 7.71 -11.13
CA PHE A 108 3.90 7.28 -9.82
C PHE A 108 4.37 8.48 -8.97
N ALA A 109 5.19 9.36 -9.54
CA ALA A 109 5.65 10.57 -8.85
C ALA A 109 4.48 11.48 -8.45
N ALA A 110 3.54 11.72 -9.35
CA ALA A 110 2.34 12.50 -9.08
C ALA A 110 1.50 11.87 -7.96
N PHE A 111 1.34 10.54 -7.99
CA PHE A 111 0.62 9.81 -6.95
C PHE A 111 1.30 9.91 -5.58
N LEU A 112 2.64 9.77 -5.52
CA LEU A 112 3.40 9.91 -4.28
C LEU A 112 3.23 11.32 -3.68
N LEU A 113 3.35 12.37 -4.52
CA LEU A 113 3.15 13.75 -4.08
C LEU A 113 1.71 13.99 -3.59
N PHE A 114 0.72 13.54 -4.35
CA PHE A 114 -0.69 13.66 -3.98
C PHE A 114 -0.97 12.96 -2.63
N SER A 115 -0.46 11.74 -2.46
CA SER A 115 -0.64 10.96 -1.25
C SER A 115 0.05 11.61 -0.05
N ALA A 116 1.28 12.10 -0.22
CA ALA A 116 2.02 12.81 0.82
C ALA A 116 1.29 14.08 1.25
N LEU A 117 0.81 14.90 0.29
CA LEU A 117 0.05 16.10 0.58
C LEU A 117 -1.29 15.81 1.25
N MET A 118 -1.99 14.77 0.81
CA MET A 118 -3.26 14.34 1.42
C MET A 118 -3.06 13.91 2.87
N ILE A 119 -1.98 13.17 3.14
CA ILE A 119 -1.62 12.75 4.49
C ILE A 119 -1.24 13.96 5.37
N LEU A 120 -0.49 14.93 4.84
CA LEU A 120 -0.11 16.15 5.56
C LEU A 120 -1.31 17.03 5.90
N LYS A 121 -2.23 17.26 4.96
CA LYS A 121 -3.48 18.01 5.20
C LYS A 121 -4.37 17.37 6.27
N ARG A 122 -4.25 16.07 6.46
CA ARG A 122 -5.03 15.32 7.44
C ARG A 122 -4.66 15.61 8.90
N ARG A 123 -3.48 16.18 9.15
CA ARG A 123 -2.95 16.48 10.48
C ARG A 123 -3.86 17.31 11.39
N GLY A 124 -4.64 18.23 10.82
CA GLY A 124 -5.52 19.11 11.60
C GLY A 124 -6.85 18.47 12.02
N LYS A 125 -7.15 17.24 11.58
CA LYS A 125 -8.44 16.57 11.81
C LYS A 125 -8.36 15.26 12.58
N VAL A 126 -7.16 14.78 12.90
CA VAL A 126 -6.99 13.63 13.81
C VAL A 126 -7.27 14.17 15.21
N LYS A 127 -8.48 13.96 15.70
CA LYS A 127 -8.83 14.22 17.10
C LYS A 127 -8.01 13.28 17.98
N GLU A 128 -7.55 13.77 19.12
CA GLU A 128 -6.89 12.95 20.15
C GLU A 128 -7.77 11.80 20.65
N GLU A 129 -9.08 11.88 20.40
CA GLU A 129 -10.07 10.83 20.68
C GLU A 129 -9.92 9.56 19.80
N ASP A 130 -9.17 9.65 18.67
CA ASP A 130 -8.88 8.49 17.80
C ASP A 130 -7.62 7.72 18.22
N ASP A 131 -7.00 8.09 19.36
CA ASP A 131 -5.86 7.36 19.92
C ASP A 131 -6.36 6.02 20.50
N PRO A 132 -5.83 4.86 20.10
CA PRO A 132 -6.29 3.55 20.55
C PRO A 132 -6.02 3.25 22.04
N ALA A 133 -5.71 4.27 22.82
CA ALA A 133 -5.28 4.19 24.20
C ALA A 133 -6.42 3.95 25.22
N THR A 134 -7.62 3.62 24.82
CA THR A 134 -8.59 3.11 25.78
C THR A 134 -8.51 1.58 25.82
N GLN A 135 -7.33 1.08 26.23
CA GLN A 135 -7.19 -0.31 26.67
C GLN A 135 -7.86 -0.49 28.02
N SER A 136 -9.12 -0.89 28.03
CA SER A 136 -9.68 -1.52 29.18
C SER A 136 -9.38 -3.03 29.08
N ASN A 137 -8.54 -3.55 29.96
CA ASN A 137 -8.20 -4.98 30.11
C ASN A 137 -7.60 -5.71 28.89
N GLY A 138 -6.87 -5.02 27.99
CA GLY A 138 -6.19 -5.68 26.87
C GLY A 138 -7.07 -6.01 25.67
N GLU A 139 -8.36 -5.72 25.72
CA GLU A 139 -9.27 -5.81 24.58
C GLU A 139 -9.41 -4.46 23.88
N PHE A 140 -9.39 -4.49 22.55
CA PHE A 140 -9.62 -3.29 21.75
C PHE A 140 -11.12 -3.00 21.70
N VAL A 141 -11.55 -1.96 22.42
CA VAL A 141 -12.94 -1.50 22.33
C VAL A 141 -13.06 -0.56 21.13
N ILE A 142 -13.62 -1.09 20.05
CA ILE A 142 -13.99 -0.26 18.89
C ILE A 142 -15.29 0.45 19.23
N PRO A 143 -15.34 1.80 19.24
CA PRO A 143 -16.58 2.51 19.45
C PRO A 143 -17.60 2.14 18.35
N PRO A 144 -18.90 2.04 18.66
CA PRO A 144 -19.91 1.78 17.66
C PRO A 144 -19.89 2.88 16.61
N TYR A 145 -19.78 2.50 15.34
CA TYR A 145 -19.77 3.42 14.20
C TYR A 145 -20.66 2.87 13.08
N GLU A 146 -21.17 3.76 12.26
CA GLU A 146 -21.92 3.41 11.07
C GLU A 146 -21.24 4.03 9.84
N PRO A 147 -20.77 3.20 8.89
CA PRO A 147 -20.21 3.74 7.65
C PRO A 147 -21.27 4.51 6.86
N LYS A 148 -20.90 5.73 6.43
CA LYS A 148 -21.76 6.61 5.65
C LYS A 148 -21.23 6.78 4.22
N ARG A 149 -22.08 7.32 3.31
CA ARG A 149 -21.69 7.70 1.95
C ARG A 149 -21.06 6.55 1.14
N TYR A 150 -21.65 5.37 1.16
CA TYR A 150 -21.21 4.21 0.38
C TYR A 150 -20.95 4.50 -1.11
N PRO A 151 -21.79 5.29 -1.84
CA PRO A 151 -21.52 5.60 -3.25
C PRO A 151 -20.20 6.32 -3.46
N LEU A 152 -19.83 7.25 -2.53
CA LEU A 152 -18.54 7.93 -2.58
C LEU A 152 -17.41 6.95 -2.30
N GLY A 153 -17.58 6.05 -1.32
CA GLY A 153 -16.62 4.99 -1.01
C GLY A 153 -16.36 4.08 -2.21
N LEU A 154 -17.41 3.64 -2.90
CA LEU A 154 -17.31 2.80 -4.10
C LEU A 154 -16.58 3.52 -5.26
N GLY A 155 -16.95 4.77 -5.54
CA GLY A 155 -16.29 5.57 -6.58
C GLY A 155 -14.81 5.80 -6.29
N ALA A 156 -14.47 6.15 -5.04
CA ALA A 156 -13.08 6.32 -4.63
C ALA A 156 -12.31 5.00 -4.64
N SER A 157 -12.97 3.88 -4.29
CA SER A 157 -12.38 2.54 -4.35
C SER A 157 -12.07 2.10 -5.78
N LEU A 158 -12.95 2.42 -6.73
CA LEU A 158 -12.70 2.16 -8.15
C LEU A 158 -11.45 2.92 -8.65
N ILE A 159 -11.34 4.20 -8.31
CA ILE A 159 -10.17 5.03 -8.64
C ILE A 159 -8.91 4.50 -7.94
N ALA A 160 -9.00 4.16 -6.66
CA ALA A 160 -7.90 3.59 -5.89
C ALA A 160 -7.42 2.27 -6.49
N GLY A 161 -8.35 1.43 -6.93
CA GLY A 161 -8.07 0.20 -7.67
C GLY A 161 -7.36 0.48 -8.99
N GLY A 162 -7.89 1.42 -9.76
CA GLY A 162 -7.27 1.82 -11.03
C GLY A 162 -5.82 2.26 -10.87
N LEU A 163 -5.55 3.13 -9.91
CA LEU A 163 -4.18 3.55 -9.60
C LEU A 163 -3.33 2.38 -9.05
N SER A 164 -3.95 1.47 -8.29
CA SER A 164 -3.26 0.28 -7.80
C SER A 164 -2.82 -0.65 -8.92
N GLY A 165 -3.67 -0.88 -9.91
CA GLY A 165 -3.36 -1.71 -11.06
C GLY A 165 -2.25 -1.14 -11.94
N LEU A 166 -2.19 0.19 -12.07
CA LEU A 166 -1.12 0.88 -12.82
C LEU A 166 0.21 0.95 -12.08
N LEU A 167 0.18 1.11 -10.75
CA LEU A 167 1.35 1.48 -9.96
C LEU A 167 1.81 0.39 -8.98
N GLY A 168 1.06 -0.70 -8.82
CA GLY A 168 1.42 -1.82 -7.94
C GLY A 168 1.36 -1.52 -6.43
N ILE A 169 0.49 -0.59 -6.01
CA ILE A 169 0.50 -0.05 -4.64
C ILE A 169 -0.62 -0.58 -3.72
N GLY A 170 -1.56 -1.36 -4.24
CA GLY A 170 -2.68 -1.92 -3.44
C GLY A 170 -3.82 -0.93 -3.12
N GLY A 171 -3.69 0.37 -3.47
CA GLY A 171 -4.74 1.38 -3.29
C GLY A 171 -4.94 1.93 -1.87
N GLY A 172 -4.18 1.43 -0.88
CA GLY A 172 -4.27 1.83 0.52
C GLY A 172 -4.21 3.34 0.80
N PRO A 173 -3.29 4.10 0.16
CA PRO A 173 -3.17 5.54 0.38
C PRO A 173 -4.43 6.35 0.11
N ILE A 174 -5.33 5.87 -0.74
CA ILE A 174 -6.63 6.50 -1.02
C ILE A 174 -7.72 5.91 -0.13
N LYS A 175 -7.76 4.57 0.02
CA LYS A 175 -8.81 3.87 0.77
C LYS A 175 -8.86 4.29 2.24
N VAL A 176 -7.72 4.33 2.93
CA VAL A 176 -7.67 4.69 4.35
C VAL A 176 -8.22 6.08 4.61
N PRO A 177 -7.77 7.16 3.90
CA PRO A 177 -8.36 8.49 4.08
C PRO A 177 -9.84 8.55 3.73
N VAL A 178 -10.28 7.86 2.68
CA VAL A 178 -11.68 7.87 2.27
C VAL A 178 -12.57 7.24 3.34
N MET A 179 -12.23 6.08 3.84
CA MET A 179 -12.96 5.42 4.91
C MET A 179 -13.00 6.28 6.18
N TYR A 180 -11.86 6.84 6.57
CA TYR A 180 -11.78 7.64 7.79
C TYR A 180 -12.50 8.99 7.69
N ILE A 181 -12.24 9.79 6.63
CA ILE A 181 -12.70 11.18 6.54
C ILE A 181 -14.15 11.26 6.04
N PHE A 182 -14.48 10.45 5.03
CA PHE A 182 -15.76 10.58 4.33
C PHE A 182 -16.78 9.55 4.75
N MET A 183 -16.34 8.36 5.17
CA MET A 183 -17.25 7.28 5.57
C MET A 183 -17.41 7.14 7.08
N ASN A 184 -16.77 8.00 7.88
CA ASN A 184 -16.87 7.99 9.34
C ASN A 184 -16.44 6.67 10.00
N VAL A 185 -15.44 6.01 9.42
CA VAL A 185 -14.85 4.77 9.94
C VAL A 185 -13.68 5.13 10.86
N PRO A 186 -13.56 4.59 12.08
CA PRO A 186 -12.41 4.82 12.95
C PRO A 186 -11.09 4.49 12.25
N LEU A 187 -10.03 5.28 12.50
CA LEU A 187 -8.75 5.16 11.79
C LEU A 187 -8.15 3.76 11.89
N MET A 188 -8.20 3.15 13.07
CA MET A 188 -7.72 1.80 13.31
C MET A 188 -8.46 0.77 12.44
N VAL A 189 -9.79 0.86 12.38
CA VAL A 189 -10.63 -0.02 11.55
C VAL A 189 -10.37 0.24 10.08
N ALA A 190 -10.28 1.50 9.66
CA ALA A 190 -9.98 1.87 8.27
C ALA A 190 -8.61 1.31 7.82
N THR A 191 -7.60 1.38 8.67
CA THR A 191 -6.25 0.83 8.40
C THR A 191 -6.28 -0.71 8.33
N ALA A 192 -6.92 -1.36 9.29
CA ALA A 192 -7.05 -2.82 9.32
C ALA A 192 -7.85 -3.36 8.13
N THR A 193 -8.98 -2.70 7.80
CA THR A 193 -9.83 -3.05 6.66
C THR A 193 -9.09 -2.81 5.34
N SER A 194 -8.34 -1.71 5.22
CA SER A 194 -7.49 -1.46 4.05
C SER A 194 -6.44 -2.55 3.88
N ASN A 195 -5.74 -2.97 4.94
CA ASN A 195 -4.76 -4.07 4.89
C ASN A 195 -5.38 -5.37 4.37
N PHE A 196 -6.62 -5.66 4.76
CA PHE A 196 -7.37 -6.80 4.24
C PHE A 196 -7.68 -6.65 2.74
N MET A 197 -8.16 -5.48 2.32
CA MET A 197 -8.56 -5.20 0.95
C MET A 197 -7.40 -5.24 -0.04
N ILE A 198 -6.24 -4.64 0.30
CA ILE A 198 -5.12 -4.49 -0.63
C ILE A 198 -4.60 -5.82 -1.19
N GLY A 199 -4.76 -6.92 -0.47
CA GLY A 199 -4.36 -8.24 -0.93
C GLY A 199 -5.17 -8.73 -2.12
N VAL A 200 -6.50 -8.56 -2.06
CA VAL A 200 -7.40 -8.93 -3.16
C VAL A 200 -7.17 -8.02 -4.36
N THR A 201 -7.05 -6.70 -4.14
CA THR A 201 -6.71 -5.73 -5.20
C THR A 201 -5.39 -6.09 -5.89
N ALA A 202 -4.35 -6.38 -5.10
CA ALA A 202 -3.04 -6.74 -5.63
C ALA A 202 -3.06 -8.08 -6.37
N ALA A 203 -3.81 -9.07 -5.86
CA ALA A 203 -3.98 -10.37 -6.53
C ALA A 203 -4.67 -10.22 -7.89
N ALA A 204 -5.73 -9.40 -7.98
CA ALA A 204 -6.41 -9.13 -9.24
C ALA A 204 -5.46 -8.53 -10.29
N SER A 205 -4.57 -7.62 -9.88
CA SER A 205 -3.54 -7.05 -10.76
C SER A 205 -2.43 -8.05 -11.06
N ALA A 206 -1.93 -8.77 -10.05
CA ALA A 206 -0.80 -9.70 -10.18
C ALA A 206 -1.07 -10.80 -11.22
N ILE A 207 -2.32 -11.28 -11.33
CA ILE A 207 -2.69 -12.26 -12.37
C ILE A 207 -2.39 -11.71 -13.78
N VAL A 208 -2.67 -10.44 -14.01
CA VAL A 208 -2.44 -9.79 -15.32
C VAL A 208 -0.94 -9.63 -15.56
N TYR A 209 -0.19 -9.11 -14.58
CA TYR A 209 1.26 -8.94 -14.67
C TYR A 209 2.00 -10.28 -14.83
N TYR A 210 1.53 -11.33 -14.13
CA TYR A 210 2.08 -12.68 -14.28
C TYR A 210 1.92 -13.22 -15.70
N ARG A 211 0.72 -13.08 -16.29
CA ARG A 211 0.46 -13.52 -17.68
C ARG A 211 1.33 -12.78 -18.71
N ARG A 212 1.79 -11.60 -18.38
CA ARG A 212 2.67 -10.79 -19.24
C ARG A 212 4.15 -11.07 -19.04
N GLY A 213 4.52 -11.85 -18.00
CA GLY A 213 5.90 -12.10 -17.63
C GLY A 213 6.56 -10.93 -16.86
N ASP A 214 5.78 -9.97 -16.39
CA ASP A 214 6.26 -8.79 -15.68
C ASP A 214 6.52 -9.06 -14.17
N ILE A 215 6.48 -10.31 -13.70
CA ILE A 215 6.82 -10.70 -12.32
C ILE A 215 8.14 -11.44 -12.31
N LEU A 216 9.18 -10.82 -11.76
CA LEU A 216 10.48 -11.43 -11.56
C LEU A 216 10.49 -12.20 -10.24
N VAL A 217 10.39 -13.53 -10.33
CA VAL A 217 10.32 -14.41 -9.14
C VAL A 217 11.56 -14.28 -8.27
N GLU A 218 12.73 -14.09 -8.87
CA GLU A 218 14.02 -13.91 -8.18
C GLU A 218 14.06 -12.68 -7.27
N ILE A 219 13.26 -11.67 -7.60
CA ILE A 219 13.11 -10.44 -6.82
C ILE A 219 11.90 -10.56 -5.88
N ALA A 220 10.79 -11.06 -6.40
CA ALA A 220 9.55 -11.16 -5.66
C ALA A 220 9.63 -12.12 -4.46
N ALA A 221 10.36 -13.25 -4.59
CA ALA A 221 10.46 -14.24 -3.54
C ALA A 221 11.22 -13.72 -2.29
N PRO A 222 12.45 -13.16 -2.40
CA PRO A 222 13.14 -12.61 -1.23
C PRO A 222 12.41 -11.40 -0.63
N LEU A 223 11.80 -10.56 -1.46
CA LEU A 223 10.95 -9.47 -0.99
C LEU A 223 9.78 -10.01 -0.16
N ALA A 224 9.08 -11.03 -0.64
CA ALA A 224 7.95 -11.63 0.05
C ALA A 224 8.34 -12.17 1.43
N VAL A 225 9.50 -12.84 1.54
CA VAL A 225 10.01 -13.32 2.84
C VAL A 225 10.23 -12.16 3.81
N GLY A 226 10.94 -11.12 3.38
CA GLY A 226 11.19 -9.93 4.20
C GLY A 226 9.88 -9.24 4.60
N VAL A 227 9.02 -9.00 3.63
CA VAL A 227 7.71 -8.37 3.82
C VAL A 227 6.83 -9.15 4.78
N PHE A 228 6.78 -10.47 4.69
CA PHE A 228 6.01 -11.31 5.60
C PHE A 228 6.42 -11.09 7.05
N MET A 229 7.72 -11.16 7.32
CA MET A 229 8.27 -10.93 8.67
C MET A 229 8.01 -9.50 9.16
N GLY A 230 8.28 -8.51 8.30
CA GLY A 230 8.06 -7.09 8.62
C GLY A 230 6.59 -6.77 8.88
N SER A 231 5.69 -7.31 8.07
CA SER A 231 4.25 -7.06 8.19
C SER A 231 3.63 -7.71 9.42
N LEU A 232 4.05 -8.93 9.76
CA LEU A 232 3.64 -9.57 11.02
C LEU A 232 4.05 -8.73 12.23
N LEU A 233 5.29 -8.26 12.23
CA LEU A 233 5.82 -7.43 13.31
C LEU A 233 5.09 -6.08 13.35
N GLY A 234 4.91 -5.42 12.20
CA GLY A 234 4.20 -4.15 12.09
C GLY A 234 2.77 -4.23 12.59
N ALA A 235 2.00 -5.24 12.16
CA ALA A 235 0.63 -5.44 12.61
C ALA A 235 0.53 -5.74 14.13
N ARG A 236 1.50 -6.47 14.69
CA ARG A 236 1.57 -6.69 16.14
C ARG A 236 1.88 -5.42 16.92
N MET A 237 2.76 -4.58 16.38
CA MET A 237 3.22 -3.34 17.02
C MET A 237 2.27 -2.16 16.79
N ALA A 238 1.40 -2.23 15.79
CA ALA A 238 0.50 -1.13 15.41
C ALA A 238 -0.24 -0.48 16.60
N PRO A 239 -0.75 -1.22 17.61
CA PRO A 239 -1.42 -0.62 18.75
C PRO A 239 -0.50 0.11 19.73
N ARG A 240 0.81 -0.20 19.69
CA ARG A 240 1.81 0.34 20.63
C ARG A 240 2.55 1.55 20.09
N ILE A 241 2.48 1.75 18.78
CA ILE A 241 3.23 2.83 18.12
C ILE A 241 2.27 3.99 17.84
N HIS A 242 2.64 5.17 18.28
CA HIS A 242 1.89 6.38 17.93
C HIS A 242 1.88 6.55 16.41
N ALA A 243 0.72 6.47 15.81
CA ALA A 243 0.51 6.58 14.37
C ALA A 243 1.21 7.82 13.76
N ARG A 244 1.34 8.90 14.53
CA ARG A 244 2.00 10.14 14.14
C ARG A 244 3.43 9.92 13.62
N TYR A 245 4.28 9.18 14.32
CA TYR A 245 5.68 8.97 13.92
C TYR A 245 5.80 8.15 12.64
N VAL A 246 4.98 7.11 12.53
CA VAL A 246 4.95 6.24 11.35
C VAL A 246 4.50 7.00 10.10
N VAL A 247 3.47 7.82 10.25
CA VAL A 247 2.94 8.68 9.19
C VAL A 247 3.97 9.72 8.74
N TYR A 248 4.73 10.33 9.67
CA TYR A 248 5.80 11.26 9.32
C TYR A 248 6.90 10.59 8.51
N LEU A 249 7.38 9.44 9.00
CA LEU A 249 8.42 8.68 8.31
C LEU A 249 7.96 8.31 6.90
N LEU A 250 6.72 7.84 6.76
CA LEU A 250 6.15 7.50 5.47
C LEU A 250 6.10 8.72 4.52
N VAL A 251 5.63 9.86 5.00
CA VAL A 251 5.57 11.10 4.19
C VAL A 251 6.97 11.53 3.73
N VAL A 252 7.96 11.48 4.61
CA VAL A 252 9.36 11.80 4.25
C VAL A 252 9.86 10.86 3.16
N VAL A 253 9.64 9.55 3.32
CA VAL A 253 10.03 8.56 2.32
C VAL A 253 9.31 8.81 0.98
N MET A 254 8.00 9.07 1.00
CA MET A 254 7.23 9.35 -0.22
C MET A 254 7.72 10.61 -0.94
N LEU A 255 8.01 11.69 -0.20
CA LEU A 255 8.54 12.94 -0.78
C LEU A 255 9.93 12.74 -1.36
N TYR A 256 10.80 12.01 -0.66
CA TYR A 256 12.13 11.66 -1.17
C TYR A 256 12.06 10.87 -2.48
N LEU A 257 11.23 9.81 -2.50
CA LEU A 257 11.06 8.97 -3.68
C LEU A 257 10.41 9.74 -4.85
N ALA A 258 9.43 10.59 -4.58
CA ALA A 258 8.81 11.45 -5.59
C ALA A 258 9.82 12.42 -6.19
N GLY A 259 10.63 13.08 -5.35
CA GLY A 259 11.69 13.99 -5.80
C GLY A 259 12.72 13.27 -6.66
N HIS A 260 13.17 12.09 -6.24
CA HIS A 260 14.14 11.30 -7.00
C HIS A 260 13.58 10.83 -8.36
N LEU A 261 12.30 10.42 -8.41
CA LEU A 261 11.63 10.05 -9.65
C LEU A 261 11.52 11.24 -10.61
N ILE A 262 11.18 12.42 -10.11
CA ILE A 262 11.07 13.65 -10.92
C ILE A 262 12.45 14.03 -11.50
N VAL A 263 13.50 13.99 -10.68
CA VAL A 263 14.87 14.26 -11.15
C VAL A 263 15.30 13.24 -12.20
N HIS A 264 14.99 11.96 -12.00
CA HIS A 264 15.26 10.91 -12.97
C HIS A 264 14.54 11.15 -14.29
N LEU A 265 13.26 11.50 -14.27
CA LEU A 265 12.49 11.85 -15.45
C LEU A 265 13.06 13.07 -16.20
N ALA A 266 13.51 14.10 -15.46
CA ALA A 266 14.11 15.28 -16.02
C ALA A 266 15.48 15.00 -16.67
N SER A 267 16.24 14.04 -16.10
CA SER A 267 17.58 13.67 -16.61
C SER A 267 17.54 12.75 -17.84
N VAL A 268 16.50 11.92 -17.96
CA VAL A 268 16.35 10.97 -19.09
C VAL A 268 15.69 11.62 -20.30
N GLY A 269 15.11 12.83 -20.15
CA GLY A 269 14.36 13.52 -21.18
C GLY A 269 13.01 12.86 -21.47
N PHE A 270 12.01 13.66 -21.80
CA PHE A 270 10.76 13.15 -22.36
C PHE A 270 11.04 12.66 -23.80
N VAL A 271 11.52 11.43 -23.95
CA VAL A 271 11.63 10.76 -25.26
C VAL A 271 10.45 9.83 -25.44
#